data_df230d7d2539889ab732aa216821a5cd
#
_entry.id   df230d7d2539889ab732aa216821a5cd
#
_cell.length_a   1.000
_cell.length_b   1.000
_cell.length_c   1.000
_cell.angle_alpha   90.00
_cell.angle_beta   90.00
_cell.angle_gamma   90.00
#
_symmetry.space_group_name_H-M   'P 1'
#
loop_
_entity.id
_entity.type
_entity.pdbx_description
1 polymer ?
#
loop_
_entity_poly.entity_id
_entity_poly.type
_entity_poly.pdbx_seq_one_letter_code
_entity_poly.pdbx_strand_id
1 'polypeptide(L)'
;GNKGGLTTKLRRLRAICNYAYKEGMYGVNMDAFLCLGDDIKWDETTSKAVSDKVIERIANIDRTLFTRKEQLHLDLFLFSYYTGGMANVDVCNLTWDLVEDDRIVYERIKFPKTAKPR
;
A
#
# COMPACT_ATOMS: atom_id res chain seq x y z
N GLY A 1 18.08 10.87 -6.02
CA GLY A 1 17.63 9.65 -6.70
C GLY A 1 16.80 8.77 -5.78
N ASN A 2 15.79 8.12 -6.31
CA ASN A 2 14.83 7.33 -5.55
C ASN A 2 15.46 6.00 -5.10
N LYS A 3 16.07 5.99 -3.90
CA LYS A 3 16.70 4.79 -3.31
C LYS A 3 15.74 3.59 -3.24
N GLY A 4 14.46 3.80 -2.91
CA GLY A 4 13.47 2.74 -2.84
C GLY A 4 13.25 2.00 -4.17
N GLY A 5 13.30 2.73 -5.29
CA GLY A 5 13.23 2.12 -6.63
C GLY A 5 14.45 1.26 -6.95
N LEU A 6 15.65 1.73 -6.59
CA LEU A 6 16.89 0.97 -6.76
C LEU A 6 16.89 -0.29 -5.89
N THR A 7 16.57 -0.16 -4.61
CA THR A 7 16.47 -1.28 -3.67
C THR A 7 15.52 -2.37 -4.17
N THR A 8 14.35 -1.98 -4.70
CA THR A 8 13.37 -2.93 -5.26
C THR A 8 13.95 -3.69 -6.45
N LYS A 9 14.62 -2.99 -7.38
CA LYS A 9 15.23 -3.60 -8.56
C LYS A 9 16.36 -4.57 -8.19
N LEU A 10 17.24 -4.15 -7.27
CA LEU A 10 18.35 -4.98 -6.81
C LEU A 10 17.87 -6.25 -6.08
N ARG A 11 16.82 -6.13 -5.25
CA ARG A 11 16.21 -7.30 -4.59
C ARG A 11 15.60 -8.28 -5.58
N ARG A 12 14.92 -7.79 -6.63
CA ARG A 12 14.37 -8.64 -7.69
C ARG A 12 15.49 -9.34 -8.46
N LEU A 13 16.53 -8.60 -8.83
CA LEU A 13 17.69 -9.18 -9.52
C LEU A 13 18.36 -10.25 -8.66
N ARG A 14 18.60 -9.98 -7.38
CA ARG A 14 19.16 -10.96 -6.44
C ARG A 14 18.28 -12.21 -6.34
N ALA A 15 16.96 -12.07 -6.32
CA ALA A 15 16.05 -13.21 -6.25
C ALA A 15 16.17 -14.09 -7.52
N ILE A 16 16.27 -13.48 -8.71
CA ILE A 16 16.45 -14.20 -9.97
C ILE A 16 17.81 -14.93 -9.98
N CYS A 17 18.90 -14.25 -9.59
CA CYS A 17 20.21 -14.86 -9.51
C CYS A 17 20.27 -16.01 -8.48
N ASN A 18 19.63 -15.86 -7.32
CA ASN A 18 19.50 -16.94 -6.34
C ASN A 18 18.78 -18.15 -6.91
N TYR A 19 17.71 -17.93 -7.67
CA TYR A 19 16.98 -19.02 -8.31
C TYR A 19 17.88 -19.73 -9.34
N ALA A 20 18.51 -18.98 -10.24
CA ALA A 20 19.41 -19.52 -11.25
C ALA A 20 20.60 -20.27 -10.64
N TYR A 21 21.15 -19.77 -9.54
CA TYR A 21 22.22 -20.44 -8.79
C TYR A 21 21.78 -21.79 -8.21
N LYS A 22 20.57 -21.85 -7.64
CA LYS A 22 19.98 -23.07 -7.10
C LYS A 22 19.71 -24.12 -8.18
N GLU A 23 19.34 -23.68 -9.37
CA GLU A 23 19.14 -24.54 -10.55
C GLU A 23 20.48 -24.98 -11.20
N GLY A 24 21.61 -24.58 -10.62
CA GLY A 24 22.94 -24.97 -11.14
C GLY A 24 23.32 -24.31 -12.46
N MET A 25 22.73 -23.16 -12.80
CA MET A 25 23.07 -22.45 -14.03
C MET A 25 24.51 -21.93 -13.97
N TYR A 26 25.29 -22.24 -15.03
CA TYR A 26 26.67 -21.81 -15.15
C TYR A 26 26.79 -20.28 -15.27
N GLY A 27 27.80 -19.70 -14.61
CA GLY A 27 28.14 -18.28 -14.73
C GLY A 27 27.39 -17.35 -13.76
N VAL A 28 26.54 -17.87 -12.86
CA VAL A 28 25.87 -17.06 -11.84
C VAL A 28 26.83 -16.77 -10.69
N ASN A 29 27.23 -15.50 -10.56
CA ASN A 29 28.09 -15.04 -9.45
C ASN A 29 27.24 -14.35 -8.37
N MET A 30 27.06 -15.00 -7.24
CA MET A 30 26.33 -14.45 -6.09
C MET A 30 27.18 -13.49 -5.27
N ASP A 31 28.50 -13.55 -5.36
CA ASP A 31 29.41 -12.69 -4.58
C ASP A 31 29.29 -11.23 -5.01
N ALA A 32 28.85 -10.97 -6.25
CA ALA A 32 28.55 -9.62 -6.72
C ALA A 32 27.52 -8.87 -5.85
N PHE A 33 26.68 -9.60 -5.10
CA PHE A 33 25.70 -8.98 -4.19
C PHE A 33 26.24 -8.71 -2.79
N LEU A 34 27.45 -9.21 -2.44
CA LEU A 34 28.07 -8.96 -1.14
C LEU A 34 28.47 -7.50 -0.98
N CYS A 35 28.95 -6.86 -2.05
CA CYS A 35 29.32 -5.45 -2.06
C CYS A 35 28.11 -4.50 -1.98
N LEU A 36 26.89 -5.00 -2.25
CA LEU A 36 25.65 -4.23 -2.26
C LEU A 36 24.85 -4.36 -0.95
N GLY A 37 25.44 -4.93 0.12
CA GLY A 37 24.76 -5.29 1.34
C GLY A 37 23.88 -4.18 1.95
N ASP A 38 24.38 -2.93 1.97
CA ASP A 38 23.65 -1.79 2.52
C ASP A 38 22.72 -1.13 1.49
N ASP A 39 23.06 -1.18 0.20
CA ASP A 39 22.22 -0.63 -0.87
C ASP A 39 20.92 -1.44 -1.10
N ILE A 40 20.90 -2.69 -0.63
CA ILE A 40 19.71 -3.57 -0.72
C ILE A 40 18.78 -3.39 0.49
N LYS A 41 19.19 -2.68 1.53
CA LYS A 41 18.35 -2.39 2.70
C LYS A 41 17.38 -1.26 2.38
N TRP A 42 16.17 -1.36 2.93
CA TRP A 42 15.20 -0.27 2.89
C TRP A 42 15.64 0.83 3.86
N ASP A 43 15.52 2.07 3.42
CA ASP A 43 15.63 3.19 4.34
C ASP A 43 14.49 3.10 5.39
N GLU A 44 14.77 3.54 6.61
CA GLU A 44 13.74 3.67 7.63
C GLU A 44 12.67 4.65 7.14
N THR A 45 11.42 4.20 7.17
CA THR A 45 10.28 5.05 6.81
C THR A 45 9.77 5.76 8.05
N THR A 46 9.81 7.09 8.03
CA THR A 46 9.14 7.89 9.05
C THR A 46 7.62 7.75 8.91
N SER A 47 6.93 7.65 10.04
CA SER A 47 5.47 7.66 10.06
C SER A 47 4.94 8.94 9.43
N LYS A 48 4.04 8.80 8.46
CA LYS A 48 3.31 9.91 7.83
C LYS A 48 1.92 10.08 8.43
N ALA A 49 1.66 9.48 9.59
CA ALA A 49 0.39 9.62 10.27
C ALA A 49 0.14 11.09 10.65
N VAL A 50 -1.05 11.56 10.43
CA VAL A 50 -1.52 12.89 10.81
C VAL A 50 -2.31 12.80 12.12
N SER A 51 -2.30 13.88 12.90
CA SER A 51 -3.06 13.92 14.16
C SER A 51 -4.56 14.08 13.90
N ASP A 52 -5.37 13.64 14.86
CA ASP A 52 -6.84 13.75 14.80
C ASP A 52 -7.30 15.21 14.62
N LYS A 53 -6.58 16.18 15.22
CA LYS A 53 -6.85 17.62 15.01
C LYS A 53 -6.76 18.04 13.53
N VAL A 54 -5.88 17.44 12.75
CA VAL A 54 -5.78 17.69 11.30
C VAL A 54 -6.99 17.11 10.58
N ILE A 55 -7.43 15.92 10.97
CA ILE A 55 -8.63 15.28 10.42
C ILE A 55 -9.89 16.12 10.71
N GLU A 56 -10.05 16.59 11.94
CA GLU A 56 -11.16 17.48 12.30
C GLU A 56 -11.16 18.77 11.47
N ARG A 57 -10.00 19.36 11.23
CA ARG A 57 -9.87 20.54 10.36
C ARG A 57 -10.26 20.24 8.93
N ILE A 58 -9.89 19.08 8.40
CA ILE A 58 -10.27 18.63 7.04
C ILE A 58 -11.78 18.40 6.98
N ALA A 59 -12.39 17.79 8.01
CA ALA A 59 -13.82 17.54 8.05
C ALA A 59 -14.65 18.84 8.07
N ASN A 60 -14.14 19.89 8.73
CA ASN A 60 -14.80 21.18 8.88
C ASN A 60 -14.37 22.23 7.86
N ILE A 61 -13.65 21.83 6.80
CA ILE A 61 -13.21 22.78 5.77
C ILE A 61 -14.39 23.32 4.97
N ASP A 62 -14.31 24.60 4.60
CA ASP A 62 -15.34 25.20 3.76
C ASP A 62 -15.36 24.58 2.35
N ARG A 63 -16.37 23.79 2.07
CA ARG A 63 -16.56 23.04 0.83
C ARG A 63 -16.79 23.93 -0.39
N THR A 64 -17.24 25.17 -0.18
CA THR A 64 -17.52 26.13 -1.28
C THR A 64 -16.26 26.57 -2.01
N LEU A 65 -15.10 26.45 -1.35
CA LEU A 65 -13.79 26.81 -1.92
C LEU A 65 -13.26 25.76 -2.92
N PHE A 66 -13.91 24.61 -3.01
CA PHE A 66 -13.42 23.46 -3.77
C PHE A 66 -14.35 23.12 -4.94
N THR A 67 -13.77 22.65 -6.03
CA THR A 67 -14.53 22.08 -7.14
C THR A 67 -15.23 20.78 -6.69
N ARG A 68 -16.28 20.37 -7.39
CA ARG A 68 -17.02 19.14 -7.12
C ARG A 68 -16.11 17.90 -7.06
N LYS A 69 -15.08 17.87 -7.92
CA LYS A 69 -14.11 16.76 -7.94
C LYS A 69 -13.25 16.73 -6.68
N GLU A 70 -12.79 17.89 -6.22
CA GLU A 70 -12.01 18.01 -5.00
C GLU A 70 -12.83 17.67 -3.75
N GLN A 71 -14.09 18.10 -3.72
CA GLN A 71 -15.05 17.72 -2.66
C GLN A 71 -15.21 16.20 -2.59
N LEU A 72 -15.35 15.51 -3.73
CA LEU A 72 -15.40 14.05 -3.78
C LEU A 72 -14.13 13.41 -3.21
N HIS A 73 -12.94 13.95 -3.54
CA HIS A 73 -11.68 13.43 -2.98
C HIS A 73 -11.59 13.62 -1.46
N LEU A 74 -12.08 14.74 -0.93
CA LEU A 74 -12.17 14.98 0.51
C LEU A 74 -13.12 13.95 1.17
N ASP A 75 -14.27 13.70 0.57
CA ASP A 75 -15.23 12.73 1.09
C ASP A 75 -14.66 11.31 1.09
N LEU A 76 -14.01 10.89 0.01
CA LEU A 76 -13.35 9.57 -0.07
C LEU A 76 -12.22 9.43 0.94
N PHE A 77 -11.45 10.49 1.18
CA PHE A 77 -10.40 10.49 2.19
C PHE A 77 -10.98 10.33 3.60
N LEU A 78 -11.98 11.14 3.97
CA LEU A 78 -12.64 11.06 5.27
C LEU A 78 -13.34 9.72 5.47
N PHE A 79 -14.02 9.23 4.44
CA PHE A 79 -14.66 7.92 4.46
C PHE A 79 -13.64 6.82 4.74
N SER A 80 -12.52 6.81 4.01
CA SER A 80 -11.45 5.85 4.23
C SER A 80 -10.87 5.94 5.65
N TYR A 81 -10.72 7.15 6.18
CA TYR A 81 -10.24 7.36 7.55
C TYR A 81 -11.22 6.78 8.59
N TYR A 82 -12.50 7.14 8.51
CA TYR A 82 -13.52 6.69 9.47
C TYR A 82 -13.84 5.20 9.37
N THR A 83 -13.58 4.58 8.23
CA THR A 83 -13.72 3.12 8.05
C THR A 83 -12.42 2.34 8.40
N GLY A 84 -11.48 2.95 9.12
CA GLY A 84 -10.26 2.29 9.59
C GLY A 84 -9.22 2.03 8.50
N GLY A 85 -9.17 2.87 7.46
CA GLY A 85 -8.19 2.76 6.37
C GLY A 85 -8.62 1.81 5.26
N MET A 86 -9.90 1.83 4.91
CA MET A 86 -10.41 1.07 3.77
C MET A 86 -9.65 1.45 2.49
N ALA A 87 -9.17 0.45 1.74
CA ALA A 87 -8.43 0.68 0.50
C ALA A 87 -9.35 1.23 -0.60
N ASN A 88 -8.83 2.11 -1.48
CA ASN A 88 -9.62 2.70 -2.56
C ASN A 88 -10.36 1.68 -3.44
N VAL A 89 -9.72 0.54 -3.72
CA VAL A 89 -10.34 -0.54 -4.49
C VAL A 89 -11.56 -1.11 -3.78
N ASP A 90 -11.51 -1.23 -2.46
CA ASP A 90 -12.63 -1.73 -1.66
C ASP A 90 -13.74 -0.67 -1.60
N VAL A 91 -13.38 0.62 -1.41
CA VAL A 91 -14.34 1.74 -1.43
C VAL A 91 -15.09 1.82 -2.76
N CYS A 92 -14.37 1.68 -3.90
CA CYS A 92 -14.97 1.76 -5.24
C CYS A 92 -15.91 0.58 -5.56
N ASN A 93 -15.79 -0.52 -4.83
CA ASN A 93 -16.64 -1.71 -5.01
C ASN A 93 -17.71 -1.85 -3.92
N LEU A 94 -17.87 -0.87 -3.03
CA LEU A 94 -18.95 -0.87 -2.06
C LEU A 94 -20.31 -0.70 -2.74
N THR A 95 -21.24 -1.51 -2.33
CA THR A 95 -22.67 -1.47 -2.73
C THR A 95 -23.54 -1.36 -1.49
N TRP A 96 -24.77 -0.90 -1.65
CA TRP A 96 -25.67 -0.65 -0.53
C TRP A 96 -26.07 -1.92 0.23
N ASP A 97 -26.03 -3.08 -0.42
CA ASP A 97 -26.29 -4.38 0.20
C ASP A 97 -25.22 -4.81 1.20
N LEU A 98 -24.03 -4.18 1.18
CA LEU A 98 -22.96 -4.39 2.14
C LEU A 98 -23.09 -3.51 3.40
N VAL A 99 -24.07 -2.61 3.42
CA VAL A 99 -24.33 -1.72 4.55
C VAL A 99 -25.44 -2.34 5.42
N GLU A 100 -25.08 -2.74 6.63
CA GLU A 100 -25.97 -3.31 7.63
C GLU A 100 -26.11 -2.32 8.78
N ASP A 101 -27.29 -1.74 9.00
CA ASP A 101 -27.61 -0.81 10.08
C ASP A 101 -26.52 0.26 10.32
N ASP A 102 -25.58 -0.02 11.20
CA ASP A 102 -24.50 0.87 11.62
C ASP A 102 -23.09 0.43 11.18
N ARG A 103 -22.97 -0.60 10.32
CA ARG A 103 -21.69 -1.17 9.91
C ARG A 103 -21.65 -1.54 8.43
N ILE A 104 -20.43 -1.62 7.91
CA ILE A 104 -20.15 -2.09 6.54
C ILE A 104 -19.49 -3.46 6.64
N VAL A 105 -20.13 -4.46 6.00
CA VAL A 105 -19.62 -5.83 5.95
C VAL A 105 -19.11 -6.12 4.54
N TYR A 106 -17.78 -6.23 4.38
CA TYR A 106 -17.18 -6.46 3.07
C TYR A 106 -15.97 -7.39 3.15
N GLU A 107 -15.66 -8.04 2.05
CA GLU A 107 -14.45 -8.84 1.90
C GLU A 107 -13.38 -8.03 1.17
N ARG A 108 -12.15 -8.00 1.73
CA ARG A 108 -11.03 -7.24 1.13
C ARG A 108 -10.61 -7.86 -0.19
N ILE A 109 -10.69 -7.09 -1.28
CA ILE A 109 -10.30 -7.53 -2.63
C ILE A 109 -8.78 -7.71 -2.73
N LYS A 110 -8.01 -6.81 -2.11
CA LYS A 110 -6.54 -6.82 -2.21
C LYS A 110 -5.87 -8.03 -1.53
N PHE A 111 -6.52 -8.60 -0.53
CA PHE A 111 -6.05 -9.77 0.20
C PHE A 111 -7.22 -10.70 0.47
N PRO A 112 -7.74 -11.39 -0.57
CA PRO A 112 -8.75 -12.39 -0.33
C PRO A 112 -8.19 -13.42 0.65
N LYS A 113 -9.00 -13.85 1.62
CA LYS A 113 -8.62 -14.96 2.50
C LYS A 113 -8.37 -16.16 1.60
N THR A 114 -7.11 -16.45 1.31
CA THR A 114 -6.75 -17.74 0.70
C THR A 114 -7.23 -18.82 1.65
N ALA A 115 -8.23 -19.58 1.22
CA ALA A 115 -8.64 -20.77 1.94
C ALA A 115 -7.38 -21.60 2.13
N LYS A 116 -6.95 -21.81 3.38
CA LYS A 116 -5.88 -22.77 3.68
C LYS A 116 -6.35 -24.10 3.10
N PRO A 117 -5.57 -24.76 2.24
CA PRO A 117 -5.90 -26.11 1.85
C PRO A 117 -5.96 -26.95 3.13
N ARG A 118 -7.05 -27.68 3.28
CA ARG A 118 -7.23 -28.67 4.36
C ARG A 118 -6.27 -29.83 4.13
#